data_c7f243ec8cd6ea22fa35540a6ee113af
#
_entry.id   c7f243ec8cd6ea22fa35540a6ee113af
#
_cell.length_a   1.000
_cell.length_b   1.000
_cell.length_c   1.000
_cell.angle_alpha   90.00
_cell.angle_beta   90.00
_cell.angle_gamma   90.00
#
_symmetry.space_group_name_H-M   'P 1'
#
loop_
_entity.id
_entity.type
_entity.pdbx_description
1 polymer ?
#
loop_
_entity_poly.entity_id
_entity_poly.type
_entity_poly.pdbx_seq_one_letter_code
_entity_poly.pdbx_strand_id
1 'polypeptide(L)' 'MRVTLFECRQRSLRWGLLLPADVDAPDWAGIELRALAVYPHEADGVAALRTLDAVLAADGLMRLASLRPRATRT' A
#
# COMPACT_ATOMS: atom_id res chain seq x y z
N MET A 1 -9.96 -13.63 0.35
CA MET A 1 -9.37 -13.01 -0.86
C MET A 1 -7.91 -12.70 -0.60
N ARG A 2 -7.07 -13.11 -1.51
CA ARG A 2 -5.64 -12.85 -1.38
C ARG A 2 -5.33 -11.42 -1.77
N VAL A 3 -4.45 -10.80 -1.02
CA VAL A 3 -4.07 -9.42 -1.28
C VAL A 3 -2.56 -9.30 -1.24
N THR A 4 -2.04 -8.33 -1.98
CA THR A 4 -0.62 -8.00 -1.94
C THR A 4 -0.47 -6.64 -1.26
N LEU A 5 0.46 -6.56 -0.33
CA LEU A 5 0.80 -5.29 0.31
C LEU A 5 2.00 -4.70 -0.41
N PHE A 6 1.84 -3.48 -0.87
CA PHE A 6 2.92 -2.73 -1.52
C PHE A 6 3.35 -1.58 -0.66
N GLU A 7 4.62 -1.23 -0.78
CA GLU A 7 5.12 0.04 -0.29
C GLU A 7 5.20 0.97 -1.48
N CYS A 8 4.57 2.13 -1.35
CA CYS A 8 4.60 3.15 -2.39
C CYS A 8 5.49 4.28 -1.95
N ARG A 9 6.27 4.81 -2.88
CA ARG A 9 7.17 5.91 -2.60
C ARG A 9 7.04 6.97 -3.67
N GLN A 10 6.92 8.21 -3.23
CA GLN A 10 6.88 9.34 -4.13
C GLN A 10 7.64 10.46 -3.46
N ARG A 11 8.84 10.75 -3.95
CA ARG A 11 9.72 11.74 -3.32
C ARG A 11 9.99 11.32 -1.88
N SER A 12 9.68 12.17 -0.92
CA SER A 12 9.89 11.85 0.49
C SER A 12 8.66 11.23 1.14
N LEU A 13 7.60 10.99 0.37
CA LEU A 13 6.38 10.40 0.90
C LEU A 13 6.41 8.88 0.74
N ARG A 14 5.90 8.18 1.73
CA ARG A 14 5.80 6.72 1.68
C ARG A 14 4.49 6.30 2.31
N TRP A 15 3.89 5.28 1.74
CA TRP A 15 2.63 4.76 2.28
C TRP A 15 2.43 3.32 1.84
N GLY A 16 1.47 2.65 2.45
CA GLY A 16 1.13 1.29 2.08
C GLY A 16 -0.07 1.24 1.15
N LEU A 17 -0.14 0.20 0.37
CA LEU A 17 -1.22 0.00 -0.60
C LEU A 17 -1.56 -1.48 -0.64
N LEU A 18 -2.84 -1.81 -0.52
CA LEU A 18 -3.29 -3.19 -0.67
C LEU A 18 -4.03 -3.34 -1.97
N LEU A 19 -3.69 -4.36 -2.71
CA LEU A 19 -4.39 -4.69 -3.95
C LEU A 19 -4.72 -6.17 -3.96
N PRO A 20 -5.80 -6.55 -4.63
CA PRO A 20 -6.06 -7.98 -4.83
C PRO A 20 -4.86 -8.63 -5.52
N ALA A 21 -4.53 -9.83 -5.10
CA ALA A 21 -3.31 -10.48 -5.59
C ALA A 21 -3.35 -10.81 -7.07
N ASP A 22 -4.56 -10.89 -7.64
CA ASP A 22 -4.69 -11.21 -9.05
C ASP A 22 -4.77 -9.96 -9.94
N VAL A 23 -4.55 -8.80 -9.36
CA VAL A 23 -4.57 -7.55 -10.11
C VAL A 23 -3.13 -7.08 -10.31
N ASP A 24 -2.81 -6.67 -11.52
CA ASP A 24 -1.48 -6.17 -11.79
C ASP A 24 -1.23 -4.87 -11.05
N ALA A 25 0.00 -4.65 -10.63
CA ALA A 25 0.35 -3.41 -9.98
C ALA A 25 0.17 -2.25 -10.95
N PRO A 26 -0.42 -1.15 -10.49
CA PRO A 26 -0.60 0.00 -11.36
C PRO A 26 0.74 0.65 -11.69
N ASP A 27 0.77 1.31 -12.83
CA ASP A 27 1.96 2.02 -13.27
C ASP A 27 1.65 3.52 -13.11
N TRP A 28 1.83 4.02 -11.92
CA TRP A 28 1.54 5.41 -11.64
C TRP A 28 2.82 6.24 -11.82
N ALA A 29 2.72 7.25 -12.65
CA ALA A 29 3.89 8.08 -12.95
C ALA A 29 4.42 8.74 -11.68
N GLY A 30 5.72 8.64 -11.48
CA GLY A 30 6.37 9.26 -10.33
C GLY A 30 6.22 8.53 -9.02
N ILE A 31 5.57 7.37 -9.03
CA ILE A 31 5.37 6.59 -7.81
C ILE A 31 5.97 5.21 -8.00
N GLU A 32 6.87 4.85 -7.10
CA GLU A 32 7.46 3.53 -7.11
C GLU A 32 6.64 2.61 -6.24
N LEU A 33 6.34 1.43 -6.74
CA LEU A 33 5.64 0.41 -5.97
C LEU A 33 6.58 -0.77 -5.76
N ARG A 34 6.63 -1.24 -4.53
CA ARG A 34 7.41 -2.42 -4.21
C ARG A 34 6.53 -3.39 -3.45
N ALA A 35 6.39 -4.60 -3.95
CA ALA A 35 5.61 -5.63 -3.28
C ALA A 35 6.37 -6.09 -2.03
N LEU A 36 5.70 -6.07 -0.89
CA LEU A 36 6.30 -6.49 0.37
C LEU A 36 5.90 -7.91 0.73
N ALA A 37 4.62 -8.24 0.58
CA ALA A 37 4.14 -9.55 0.99
C ALA A 37 2.77 -9.82 0.40
N VAL A 38 2.44 -11.09 0.30
CA VAL A 38 1.11 -11.53 -0.12
C VAL A 38 0.46 -12.20 1.08
N TYR A 39 -0.78 -11.83 1.35
CA TYR A 39 -1.54 -12.41 2.45
C TYR A 39 -2.72 -13.18 1.91
N PRO A 40 -2.96 -14.39 2.40
CA PRO A 40 -4.08 -15.20 1.90
C PRO A 40 -5.43 -14.62 2.26
N HIS A 41 -5.49 -13.83 3.31
CA HIS A 41 -6.74 -13.25 3.76
C HIS A 41 -6.64 -11.75 3.83
N GLU A 42 -7.65 -11.08 3.34
CA GLU A 42 -7.66 -9.63 3.33
C GLU A 42 -7.49 -9.03 4.72
N ALA A 43 -8.09 -9.65 5.73
CA ALA A 43 -7.98 -9.13 7.09
C ALA A 43 -6.54 -9.06 7.56
N ASP A 44 -5.74 -10.04 7.20
CA ASP A 44 -4.32 -10.04 7.57
C ASP A 44 -3.57 -8.96 6.81
N GLY A 45 -3.93 -8.75 5.56
CA GLY A 45 -3.32 -7.67 4.79
C GLY A 45 -3.65 -6.31 5.36
N VAL A 46 -4.89 -6.12 5.81
CA VAL A 46 -5.29 -4.85 6.42
C VAL A 46 -4.51 -4.62 7.71
N ALA A 47 -4.34 -5.66 8.52
CA ALA A 47 -3.56 -5.52 9.74
C ALA A 47 -2.11 -5.15 9.45
N ALA A 48 -1.53 -5.78 8.43
CA ALA A 48 -0.16 -5.47 8.04
C ALA A 48 -0.04 -4.04 7.51
N LEU A 49 -1.04 -3.60 6.76
CA LEU A 49 -1.05 -2.24 6.24
C LEU A 49 -1.07 -1.23 7.39
N ARG A 50 -1.87 -1.47 8.41
CA ARG A 50 -1.93 -0.56 9.55
C ARG A 50 -0.62 -0.52 10.30
N THR A 51 0.04 -1.67 10.42
CA THR A 51 1.35 -1.71 11.06
C THR A 51 2.36 -0.91 10.26
N LEU A 52 2.35 -1.04 8.94
CA LEU A 52 3.25 -0.29 8.10
C LEU A 52 2.99 1.21 8.23
N ASP A 53 1.73 1.61 8.21
CA ASP A 53 1.39 3.02 8.37
C ASP A 53 1.89 3.58 9.70
N ALA A 54 1.78 2.80 10.76
CA ALA A 54 2.25 3.24 12.07
C ALA A 54 3.76 3.41 12.08
N VAL A 55 4.48 2.50 11.44
CA VAL A 55 5.94 2.59 11.37
C VAL A 55 6.36 3.81 10.58
N LEU A 56 5.71 4.05 9.44
CA LEU A 56 6.06 5.21 8.62
C LEU A 56 5.76 6.51 9.34
N ALA A 57 4.65 6.54 10.08
CA ALA A 57 4.31 7.73 10.85
C ALA A 57 5.32 7.98 11.96
N ALA A 58 5.79 6.92 12.60
CA ALA A 58 6.79 7.06 13.66
C ALA A 58 8.11 7.56 13.12
N ASP A 59 8.40 7.27 11.86
CA ASP A 59 9.62 7.75 11.23
C ASP A 59 9.46 9.19 10.74
N GLY A 60 8.32 9.79 10.95
CA GLY A 60 8.10 11.17 10.51
C GLY A 60 7.82 11.32 9.05
N LEU A 61 7.56 10.23 8.35
CA LEU A 61 7.27 10.30 6.93
C LEU A 61 5.80 10.59 6.71
N MET A 62 5.52 11.43 5.75
CA MET A 62 4.15 11.72 5.43
C MET A 62 3.52 10.56 4.75
N ARG A 63 2.28 10.32 5.04
CA ARG A 63 1.53 9.31 4.35
C ARG A 63 0.41 9.96 3.62
N LEU A 64 0.17 9.51 2.42
CA LEU A 64 -0.95 9.97 1.64
C LEU A 64 -1.99 8.89 1.60
N ALA A 65 -2.49 8.56 2.76
CA ALA A 65 -3.44 7.46 2.88
C ALA A 65 -4.66 7.68 2.02
N SER A 66 -4.99 8.92 1.77
CA SER A 66 -6.14 9.22 0.94
C SER A 66 -5.95 8.79 -0.50
N LEU A 67 -4.72 8.49 -0.89
CA LEU A 67 -4.48 8.05 -2.24
C LEU A 67 -4.60 6.56 -2.38
N ARG A 68 -5.27 5.93 -1.47
CA ARG A 68 -5.41 4.51 -1.57
C ARG A 68 -6.25 4.13 -2.73
N PRO A 69 -6.17 2.91 -3.09
CA PRO A 69 -6.77 2.43 -4.31
C PRO A 69 -8.26 2.54 -4.39
N ARG A 70 -8.92 2.89 -3.32
CA ARG A 70 -10.31 2.97 -3.46
C ARG A 70 -10.61 3.93 -4.50
N ALA A 71 -9.72 4.75 -4.79
CA ALA A 71 -9.94 5.68 -5.83
C ALA A 71 -10.17 5.02 -7.15
N THR A 72 -9.77 3.81 -7.27
CA THR A 72 -9.98 3.16 -8.52
C THR A 72 -11.35 2.69 -8.69
N ARG A 73 -12.14 2.82 -7.70
CA ARG A 73 -13.41 2.33 -7.80
C ARG A 73 -14.00 3.10 -8.73
N THR A 74 -13.75 3.53 -9.14
CA THR A 74 -14.40 4.16 -9.98
C THR A 74 -14.98 4.00 -10.50
#